data_b2cb296e143f82fbd78eeff402c234f1
#
_entry.id   b2cb296e143f82fbd78eeff402c234f1
#
_cell.length_a   1.000
_cell.length_b   1.000
_cell.length_c   1.000
_cell.angle_alpha   90.00
_cell.angle_beta   90.00
_cell.angle_gamma   90.00
#
_symmetry.space_group_name_H-M   'P 1'
#
loop_
_entity.id
_entity.type
_entity.pdbx_description
1 polymer ?
#
loop_
_entity_poly.entity_id
_entity_poly.type
_entity_poly.pdbx_seq_one_letter_code
_entity_poly.pdbx_strand_id
1 'polypeptide(L)'
;MGIDSTWIETILLVLFVCLIIVFLWVMIWDSNRFVIRKYAFQSDRLKKNCRIVFLTDLHNKEYGIGNEKLLQAIGELAPDLILIGGDMLQAKPGVSFEKGAQFVLKCAEKYPVCYAFGNHEYRAGIYPEIYGTMYQDYMKCFE
;
A
#
# COMPACT_ATOMS: atom_id res chain seq x y z
N MET A 1 -47.96 -29.37 13.25
CA MET A 1 -46.54 -29.73 13.44
C MET A 1 -45.80 -28.42 13.59
N GLY A 2 -45.57 -27.99 14.84
CA GLY A 2 -44.86 -26.74 15.10
C GLY A 2 -43.38 -26.97 14.83
N ILE A 3 -42.72 -26.00 14.16
CA ILE A 3 -41.28 -26.00 14.02
C ILE A 3 -40.73 -25.71 15.42
N ASP A 4 -39.94 -26.66 15.95
CA ASP A 4 -39.31 -26.48 17.26
C ASP A 4 -38.44 -25.20 17.27
N SER A 5 -38.55 -24.39 18.30
CA SER A 5 -37.77 -23.14 18.46
C SER A 5 -36.28 -23.40 18.30
N THR A 6 -35.78 -24.55 18.70
CA THR A 6 -34.39 -24.99 18.58
C THR A 6 -33.88 -25.02 17.14
N TRP A 7 -34.73 -25.44 16.18
CA TRP A 7 -34.35 -25.43 14.75
C TRP A 7 -34.23 -24.01 14.20
N ILE A 8 -35.13 -23.13 14.62
CA ILE A 8 -35.08 -21.72 14.22
C ILE A 8 -33.81 -21.05 14.76
N GLU A 9 -33.51 -21.27 16.04
CA GLU A 9 -32.29 -20.76 16.68
C GLU A 9 -31.02 -21.28 16.00
N THR A 10 -30.99 -22.56 15.66
CA THR A 10 -29.86 -23.18 14.96
C THR A 10 -29.68 -22.56 13.55
N ILE A 11 -30.77 -22.39 12.79
CA ILE A 11 -30.72 -21.75 11.46
C ILE A 11 -30.23 -20.32 11.57
N LEU A 12 -30.73 -19.53 12.54
CA LEU A 12 -30.27 -18.16 12.74
C LEU A 12 -28.79 -18.09 13.12
N LEU A 13 -28.32 -18.99 13.97
CA LEU A 13 -26.91 -19.10 14.32
C LEU A 13 -26.04 -19.40 13.09
N VAL A 14 -26.44 -20.39 12.28
CA VAL A 14 -25.71 -20.76 11.06
C VAL A 14 -25.66 -19.56 10.07
N LEU A 15 -26.79 -18.88 9.86
CA LEU A 15 -26.83 -17.70 9.01
C LEU A 15 -25.91 -16.58 9.53
N PHE A 16 -25.90 -16.34 10.83
CA PHE A 16 -25.02 -15.36 11.44
C PHE A 16 -23.54 -15.69 11.25
N VAL A 17 -23.16 -16.97 11.47
CA VAL A 17 -21.78 -17.42 11.24
C VAL A 17 -21.39 -17.27 9.75
N CYS A 18 -22.28 -17.64 8.82
CA CYS A 18 -22.03 -17.44 7.39
C CYS A 18 -21.83 -15.96 7.02
N LEU A 19 -22.62 -15.05 7.59
CA LEU A 19 -22.45 -13.62 7.39
C LEU A 19 -21.09 -13.11 7.89
N ILE A 20 -20.64 -13.57 9.06
CA ILE A 20 -19.31 -13.22 9.58
C ILE A 20 -18.21 -13.73 8.62
N ILE A 21 -18.30 -14.96 8.16
CA ILE A 21 -17.31 -15.54 7.23
C ILE A 21 -17.25 -14.71 5.93
N VAL A 22 -18.40 -14.39 5.34
CA VAL A 22 -18.46 -13.56 4.13
C VAL A 22 -17.88 -12.18 4.39
N PHE A 23 -18.22 -11.56 5.50
CA PHE A 23 -17.70 -10.23 5.89
C PHE A 23 -16.17 -10.25 6.02
N LEU A 24 -15.62 -11.23 6.75
CA LEU A 24 -14.17 -11.39 6.91
C LEU A 24 -13.49 -11.66 5.55
N TRP A 25 -14.09 -12.49 4.71
CA TRP A 25 -13.58 -12.77 3.38
C TRP A 25 -13.52 -11.51 2.51
N VAL A 26 -14.59 -10.71 2.50
CA VAL A 26 -14.64 -9.43 1.76
C VAL A 26 -13.60 -8.45 2.30
N MET A 27 -13.46 -8.33 3.63
CA MET A 27 -12.44 -7.46 4.24
C MET A 27 -11.02 -7.87 3.83
N ILE A 28 -10.69 -9.17 3.89
CA ILE A 28 -9.38 -9.68 3.49
C ILE A 28 -9.15 -9.44 1.99
N TRP A 29 -10.16 -9.73 1.17
CA TRP A 29 -10.09 -9.49 -0.27
C TRP A 29 -9.84 -8.02 -0.60
N ASP A 30 -10.64 -7.12 -0.04
CA ASP A 30 -10.54 -5.69 -0.32
C ASP A 30 -9.21 -5.10 0.19
N SER A 31 -8.74 -5.53 1.35
CA SER A 31 -7.46 -5.09 1.88
C SER A 31 -6.25 -5.57 1.08
N ASN A 32 -6.37 -6.61 0.25
CA ASN A 32 -5.28 -7.17 -0.55
C ASN A 32 -5.30 -6.78 -2.04
N ARG A 33 -6.08 -5.78 -2.39
CA ARG A 33 -6.09 -5.21 -3.75
C ARG A 33 -5.77 -3.72 -3.71
N PHE A 34 -5.22 -3.22 -4.80
CA PHE A 34 -5.12 -1.79 -5.07
C PHE A 34 -6.05 -1.42 -6.23
N VAL A 35 -6.37 -0.14 -6.33
CA VAL A 35 -7.23 0.40 -7.39
C VAL A 35 -6.50 1.53 -8.10
N ILE A 36 -6.45 1.47 -9.43
CA ILE A 36 -5.90 2.55 -10.24
C ILE A 36 -6.99 3.60 -10.47
N ARG A 37 -6.75 4.81 -9.99
CA ARG A 37 -7.59 5.98 -10.26
C ARG A 37 -6.90 6.88 -11.26
N LYS A 38 -7.63 7.31 -12.29
CA LYS A 38 -7.10 8.17 -13.35
C LYS A 38 -7.70 9.56 -13.24
N TYR A 39 -6.83 10.56 -13.26
CA TYR A 39 -7.18 11.97 -13.27
C TYR A 39 -6.50 12.62 -14.46
N ALA A 40 -7.14 13.62 -15.06
CA ALA A 40 -6.55 14.40 -16.15
C ALA A 40 -6.60 15.89 -15.78
N PHE A 41 -5.47 16.55 -15.92
CA PHE A 41 -5.33 17.98 -15.71
C PHE A 41 -4.80 18.61 -16.99
N GLN A 42 -5.33 19.78 -17.34
CA GLN A 42 -4.86 20.55 -18.49
C GLN A 42 -4.20 21.84 -18.01
N SER A 43 -3.10 22.21 -18.64
CA SER A 43 -2.39 23.46 -18.36
C SER A 43 -1.69 23.94 -19.61
N ASP A 44 -1.86 25.22 -19.95
CA ASP A 44 -1.16 25.87 -21.06
C ASP A 44 0.35 25.98 -20.85
N ARG A 45 0.82 25.72 -19.63
CA ARG A 45 2.25 25.70 -19.29
C ARG A 45 2.93 24.39 -19.67
N LEU A 46 2.18 23.33 -19.93
CA LEU A 46 2.71 22.04 -20.33
C LEU A 46 2.92 22.00 -21.84
N LYS A 47 4.15 21.82 -22.29
CA LYS A 47 4.51 21.74 -23.72
C LYS A 47 4.24 20.36 -24.33
N LYS A 48 4.07 19.33 -23.50
CA LYS A 48 3.79 17.94 -23.92
C LYS A 48 2.96 17.24 -22.86
N ASN A 49 2.25 16.19 -23.28
CA ASN A 49 1.59 15.30 -22.33
C ASN A 49 2.62 14.62 -21.43
N CYS A 50 2.31 14.56 -20.15
CA CYS A 50 3.14 13.90 -19.15
C CYS A 50 2.25 12.98 -18.32
N ARG A 51 2.64 11.73 -18.18
CA ARG A 51 1.95 10.76 -17.34
C ARG A 51 2.69 10.58 -16.04
N ILE A 52 2.02 10.89 -14.97
CA ILE A 52 2.58 10.78 -13.61
C ILE A 52 1.82 9.69 -12.87
N VAL A 53 2.56 8.76 -12.27
CA VAL A 53 2.02 7.83 -11.27
C VAL A 53 2.28 8.41 -9.89
N PHE A 54 1.24 8.54 -9.08
CA PHE A 54 1.33 8.97 -7.70
C PHE A 54 1.06 7.79 -6.77
N LEU A 55 1.98 7.56 -5.83
CA LEU A 55 1.95 6.47 -4.86
C LEU A 55 2.12 7.04 -3.45
N THR A 56 1.38 6.49 -2.49
CA THR A 56 1.50 6.85 -1.08
C THR A 56 1.01 5.71 -0.20
N ASP A 57 1.38 5.69 1.08
CA ASP A 57 0.82 4.80 2.10
C ASP A 57 0.97 3.29 1.81
N LEU A 58 2.13 2.87 1.30
CA LEU A 58 2.40 1.46 1.06
C LEU A 58 2.54 0.67 2.38
N HIS A 59 3.15 1.29 3.41
CA HIS A 59 3.31 0.71 4.75
C HIS A 59 3.89 -0.71 4.75
N ASN A 60 4.93 -0.94 3.96
CA ASN A 60 5.57 -2.26 3.75
C ASN A 60 4.63 -3.33 3.17
N LYS A 61 3.44 -2.96 2.67
CA LYS A 61 2.52 -3.92 2.07
C LYS A 61 3.07 -4.44 0.75
N GLU A 62 2.79 -5.70 0.47
CA GLU A 62 3.14 -6.34 -0.79
C GLU A 62 1.88 -6.75 -1.55
N TYR A 63 1.85 -6.38 -2.83
CA TYR A 63 0.86 -6.84 -3.81
C TYR A 63 1.51 -7.84 -4.77
N GLY A 64 1.49 -9.12 -4.37
CA GLY A 64 2.31 -10.17 -4.95
C GLY A 64 3.73 -10.19 -4.36
N ILE A 65 4.52 -11.18 -4.69
CA ILE A 65 5.89 -11.34 -4.17
C ILE A 65 6.77 -10.18 -4.64
N GLY A 66 7.34 -9.45 -3.68
CA GLY A 66 8.19 -8.28 -3.98
C GLY A 66 7.47 -7.17 -4.75
N ASN A 67 6.16 -7.03 -4.56
CA ASN A 67 5.28 -6.06 -5.22
C ASN A 67 5.15 -6.23 -6.74
N GLU A 68 5.35 -7.44 -7.28
CA GLU A 68 5.31 -7.71 -8.72
C GLU A 68 4.04 -7.22 -9.41
N LYS A 69 2.86 -7.39 -8.78
CA LYS A 69 1.57 -6.95 -9.35
C LYS A 69 1.47 -5.44 -9.44
N LEU A 70 1.97 -4.73 -8.42
CA LEU A 70 1.97 -3.27 -8.40
C LEU A 70 2.97 -2.72 -9.42
N LEU A 71 4.17 -3.30 -9.50
CA LEU A 71 5.20 -2.94 -10.47
C LEU A 71 4.75 -3.20 -11.90
N GLN A 72 4.06 -4.31 -12.16
CA GLN A 72 3.47 -4.60 -13.46
C GLN A 72 2.43 -3.54 -13.84
N ALA A 73 1.51 -3.22 -12.92
CA ALA A 73 0.49 -2.21 -13.16
C ALA A 73 1.09 -0.82 -13.45
N ILE A 74 2.18 -0.45 -12.75
CA ILE A 74 2.93 0.78 -13.05
C ILE A 74 3.55 0.70 -14.46
N GLY A 75 4.14 -0.45 -14.80
CA GLY A 75 4.73 -0.67 -16.14
C GLY A 75 3.71 -0.53 -17.27
N GLU A 76 2.50 -1.07 -17.10
CA GLU A 76 1.41 -0.95 -18.08
C GLU A 76 0.93 0.50 -18.25
N LEU A 77 1.07 1.32 -17.22
CA LEU A 77 0.78 2.75 -17.29
C LEU A 77 1.87 3.53 -18.05
N ALA A 78 3.09 3.00 -18.15
CA ALA A 78 4.24 3.64 -18.78
C ALA A 78 4.41 5.12 -18.36
N PRO A 79 4.68 5.42 -17.06
CA PRO A 79 4.77 6.79 -16.59
C PRO A 79 6.06 7.47 -17.05
N ASP A 80 5.99 8.80 -17.24
CA ASP A 80 7.18 9.64 -17.42
C ASP A 80 7.86 9.97 -16.08
N LEU A 81 7.11 9.88 -14.98
CA LEU A 81 7.57 10.21 -13.64
C LEU A 81 6.72 9.45 -12.60
N ILE A 82 7.37 8.98 -11.55
CA ILE A 82 6.70 8.48 -10.35
C ILE A 82 6.88 9.49 -9.22
N LEU A 83 5.79 9.91 -8.62
CA LEU A 83 5.79 10.72 -7.39
C LEU A 83 5.40 9.80 -6.22
N ILE A 84 6.24 9.76 -5.21
CA ILE A 84 5.98 9.02 -3.97
C ILE A 84 5.71 10.04 -2.86
N GLY A 85 4.49 10.00 -2.31
CA GLY A 85 4.02 10.93 -1.28
C GLY A 85 4.38 10.50 0.16
N GLY A 86 5.24 9.48 0.31
CA GLY A 86 5.70 8.99 1.61
C GLY A 86 4.93 7.78 2.12
N ASP A 87 5.24 7.42 3.36
CA ASP A 87 4.68 6.27 4.10
C ASP A 87 4.88 4.93 3.35
N MET A 88 6.05 4.79 2.73
CA MET A 88 6.45 3.54 2.09
C MET A 88 6.81 2.49 3.13
N LEU A 89 7.50 2.90 4.22
CA LEU A 89 7.75 2.06 5.38
C LEU A 89 6.64 2.18 6.44
N GLN A 90 6.61 1.24 7.36
CA GLN A 90 5.80 1.33 8.58
C GLN A 90 6.72 1.58 9.76
N ALA A 91 6.73 2.80 10.33
CA ALA A 91 7.48 3.11 11.55
C ALA A 91 6.84 2.41 12.75
N LYS A 92 7.30 1.18 13.02
CA LYS A 92 6.90 0.36 14.16
C LYS A 92 8.13 -0.40 14.67
N PRO A 93 8.44 -0.35 15.97
CA PRO A 93 9.57 -1.07 16.54
C PRO A 93 9.58 -2.56 16.16
N GLY A 94 10.73 -3.06 15.72
CA GLY A 94 10.89 -4.47 15.30
C GLY A 94 10.29 -4.84 13.95
N VAL A 95 9.69 -3.89 13.21
CA VAL A 95 9.21 -4.12 11.84
C VAL A 95 10.28 -3.67 10.85
N SER A 96 10.63 -4.56 9.90
CA SER A 96 11.57 -4.21 8.84
C SER A 96 10.96 -3.18 7.89
N PHE A 97 11.80 -2.28 7.39
CA PHE A 97 11.49 -1.29 6.34
C PHE A 97 11.82 -1.77 4.93
N GLU A 98 12.49 -2.92 4.81
CA GLU A 98 13.11 -3.40 3.57
C GLU A 98 12.15 -3.52 2.39
N LYS A 99 10.91 -3.94 2.64
CA LYS A 99 9.90 -4.09 1.59
C LYS A 99 9.55 -2.76 0.93
N GLY A 100 9.40 -1.71 1.74
CA GLY A 100 9.16 -0.36 1.25
C GLY A 100 10.36 0.17 0.45
N ALA A 101 11.59 0.02 1.00
CA ALA A 101 12.82 0.45 0.33
C ALA A 101 13.02 -0.27 -1.01
N GLN A 102 12.90 -1.60 -1.03
CA GLN A 102 13.06 -2.41 -2.26
C GLN A 102 12.04 -2.03 -3.34
N PHE A 103 10.81 -1.72 -2.95
CA PHE A 103 9.80 -1.27 -3.90
C PHE A 103 10.18 0.06 -4.54
N VAL A 104 10.64 1.04 -3.75
CA VAL A 104 11.10 2.34 -4.25
C VAL A 104 12.28 2.17 -5.20
N LEU A 105 13.27 1.36 -4.84
CA LEU A 105 14.44 1.08 -5.67
C LEU A 105 14.05 0.45 -7.01
N LYS A 106 13.16 -0.55 -7.01
CA LYS A 106 12.65 -1.18 -8.25
C LYS A 106 11.89 -0.19 -9.14
N CYS A 107 11.21 0.80 -8.56
CA CYS A 107 10.62 1.89 -9.34
C CYS A 107 11.71 2.77 -9.96
N ALA A 108 12.74 3.13 -9.18
CA ALA A 108 13.83 4.00 -9.62
C ALA A 108 14.73 3.37 -10.68
N GLU A 109 14.84 2.03 -10.73
CA GLU A 109 15.53 1.31 -11.80
C GLU A 109 14.95 1.57 -13.19
N LYS A 110 13.66 1.88 -13.29
CA LYS A 110 12.94 1.98 -14.56
C LYS A 110 12.43 3.37 -14.89
N TYR A 111 12.18 4.19 -13.88
CA TYR A 111 11.52 5.48 -14.03
C TYR A 111 12.18 6.56 -13.16
N PRO A 112 12.17 7.83 -13.58
CA PRO A 112 12.45 8.93 -12.68
C PRO A 112 11.49 8.87 -11.48
N VAL A 113 12.02 8.98 -10.26
CA VAL A 113 11.25 8.97 -9.02
C VAL A 113 11.52 10.24 -8.23
N CYS A 114 10.46 10.92 -7.80
CA CYS A 114 10.53 11.95 -6.77
C CYS A 114 9.88 11.40 -5.50
N TYR A 115 10.64 11.34 -4.43
CA TYR A 115 10.20 10.80 -3.16
C TYR A 115 10.12 11.89 -2.09
N ALA A 116 8.92 12.09 -1.54
CA ALA A 116 8.69 12.91 -0.36
C ALA A 116 8.46 12.00 0.85
N PHE A 117 8.85 12.45 2.04
CA PHE A 117 8.63 11.68 3.27
C PHE A 117 7.21 11.87 3.79
N GLY A 118 6.61 10.78 4.23
CA GLY A 118 5.37 10.76 4.98
C GLY A 118 5.63 10.87 6.49
N ASN A 119 4.57 10.70 7.25
CA ASN A 119 4.66 10.79 8.72
C ASN A 119 5.42 9.60 9.34
N HIS A 120 5.45 8.44 8.68
CA HIS A 120 6.21 7.28 9.17
C HIS A 120 7.72 7.49 9.02
N GLU A 121 8.20 7.94 7.87
CA GLU A 121 9.61 8.28 7.67
C GLU A 121 10.03 9.41 8.62
N TYR A 122 9.21 10.44 8.76
CA TYR A 122 9.47 11.56 9.67
C TYR A 122 9.58 11.10 11.12
N ARG A 123 8.62 10.30 11.60
CA ARG A 123 8.63 9.77 12.98
C ARG A 123 9.85 8.89 13.24
N ALA A 124 10.24 8.03 12.30
CA ALA A 124 11.43 7.20 12.44
C ALA A 124 12.69 8.06 12.61
N GLY A 125 12.74 9.24 11.96
CA GLY A 125 13.87 10.17 12.07
C GLY A 125 13.92 10.96 13.37
N ILE A 126 12.78 11.41 13.89
CA ILE A 126 12.75 12.30 15.06
C ILE A 126 12.66 11.59 16.41
N TYR A 127 12.35 10.27 16.42
CA TYR A 127 12.26 9.46 17.65
C TYR A 127 13.21 8.26 17.61
N PRO A 128 14.54 8.48 17.52
CA PRO A 128 15.51 7.37 17.47
C PRO A 128 15.49 6.52 18.74
N GLU A 129 15.04 7.06 19.87
CA GLU A 129 14.86 6.31 21.13
C GLU A 129 13.78 5.24 21.00
N ILE A 130 12.82 5.38 20.06
CA ILE A 130 11.75 4.41 19.81
C ILE A 130 12.11 3.47 18.64
N TYR A 131 12.70 4.03 17.57
CA TYR A 131 12.89 3.34 16.30
C TYR A 131 14.34 2.94 16.03
N GLY A 132 15.28 3.30 16.93
CA GLY A 132 16.71 2.99 16.76
C GLY A 132 17.30 3.65 15.51
N THR A 133 17.98 2.86 14.71
CA THR A 133 18.64 3.31 13.47
C THR A 133 17.76 3.18 12.22
N MET A 134 16.46 2.88 12.38
CA MET A 134 15.55 2.59 11.25
C MET A 134 15.60 3.66 10.15
N TYR A 135 15.56 4.94 10.52
CA TYR A 135 15.60 6.03 9.55
C TYR A 135 16.93 6.09 8.80
N GLN A 136 18.05 6.02 9.52
CA GLN A 136 19.39 6.07 8.94
C GLN A 136 19.62 4.89 7.99
N ASP A 137 19.20 3.69 8.40
CA ASP A 137 19.37 2.49 7.60
C ASP A 137 18.43 2.49 6.37
N TYR A 138 17.24 3.04 6.52
CA TYR A 138 16.33 3.26 5.40
C TYR A 138 16.91 4.24 4.38
N MET A 139 17.47 5.36 4.84
CA MET A 139 18.08 6.36 3.95
C MET A 139 19.30 5.85 3.19
N LYS A 140 20.13 5.04 3.83
CA LYS A 140 21.28 4.39 3.17
C LYS A 140 20.89 3.49 1.98
N CYS A 141 19.64 3.04 1.91
CA CYS A 141 19.18 2.26 0.75
C CYS A 141 19.10 3.10 -0.54
N PHE A 142 19.09 4.43 -0.43
CA PHE A 142 18.91 5.35 -1.56
C PHE A 142 20.19 6.15 -1.92
N GLU A 143 21.28 5.93 -1.19
CA GLU A 143 22.62 6.47 -1.48
C GLU A 143 23.38 5.59 -2.47
#